data_72359967d092881b8ea4d4055024c5ba
#
_entry.id   72359967d092881b8ea4d4055024c5ba
#
_cell.length_a   1.000
_cell.length_b   1.000
_cell.length_c   1.000
_cell.angle_alpha   90.00
_cell.angle_beta   90.00
_cell.angle_gamma   90.00
#
_symmetry.space_group_name_H-M   'P 1'
#
loop_
_entity.id
_entity.type
_entity.pdbx_description
1 polymer ?
#
loop_
_entity_poly.entity_id
_entity_poly.type
_entity_poly.pdbx_seq_one_letter_code
_entity_poly.pdbx_strand_id
1 'polypeptide(L)'
;MKKGTGFLTLFGGAVALCALLAAPVSMRAQGTETIEDGVYIGNIYVGGMTEEEAVSAVEAYVESADSAEMTLKTGDKSVSVTAADLGISFSNLNVVDEAIDVGRSGNLIKRYKDKKDLQQGDKVIALSLDVDSDAVASILSEKAAQLNQEAVDNGLVRENGAFKIIKGEQGIEVNVEDSIAAIENYISSEWDGGNAEIELVAEVVEPRGSEEDLEQITDMMGSYTTNYKDSGQNRCDNISNATSKINGTLLYPGEEFSVYEAIGPLDAANGYELAGAYENGRGQCRRRCVPDCHNVV
;
A
#
# COMPACT_ATOMS: atom_id res chain seq x y z
N MET A 1 59.22 -0.30 6.14
CA MET A 1 58.85 0.54 7.30
C MET A 1 57.50 1.18 7.06
N LYS A 2 56.69 1.16 8.10
CA LYS A 2 55.33 1.71 8.33
C LYS A 2 54.16 0.87 7.84
N LYS A 3 53.58 0.25 8.84
CA LYS A 3 52.30 -0.44 8.96
C LYS A 3 51.16 0.57 8.86
N GLY A 4 50.10 0.23 8.13
CA GLY A 4 48.83 0.91 8.14
C GLY A 4 47.76 -0.09 8.53
N THR A 5 47.21 0.07 9.72
CA THR A 5 46.21 -0.77 10.36
C THR A 5 44.85 -0.50 9.77
N GLY A 6 44.22 -1.52 9.18
CA GLY A 6 42.83 -1.49 8.78
C GLY A 6 41.91 -1.65 9.98
N PHE A 7 40.98 -0.75 10.14
CA PHE A 7 39.94 -0.78 11.18
C PHE A 7 38.69 -1.51 10.62
N LEU A 8 38.50 -2.72 11.10
CA LEU A 8 37.33 -3.54 10.79
C LEU A 8 36.27 -3.26 11.87
N THR A 9 35.23 -2.49 11.54
CA THR A 9 34.08 -2.31 12.42
C THR A 9 33.09 -3.42 12.20
N LEU A 10 33.10 -4.40 13.11
CA LEU A 10 32.01 -5.36 13.27
C LEU A 10 30.84 -4.66 13.99
N PHE A 11 29.73 -4.49 13.30
CA PHE A 11 28.44 -4.23 13.93
C PHE A 11 27.85 -5.58 14.38
N GLY A 12 28.12 -5.93 15.63
CA GLY A 12 27.44 -7.02 16.30
C GLY A 12 26.18 -6.49 16.97
N GLY A 13 25.03 -6.80 16.40
CA GLY A 13 23.74 -6.61 17.08
C GLY A 13 23.62 -7.60 18.22
N ALA A 14 23.79 -7.11 19.43
CA ALA A 14 23.49 -7.85 20.65
C ALA A 14 22.00 -7.68 20.95
N VAL A 15 21.20 -8.68 20.60
CA VAL A 15 19.87 -8.86 21.19
C VAL A 15 20.10 -9.28 22.64
N ALA A 16 19.98 -8.33 23.53
CA ALA A 16 19.99 -8.59 24.97
C ALA A 16 18.60 -9.09 25.38
N LEU A 17 18.46 -10.42 25.39
CA LEU A 17 17.35 -11.09 26.03
C LEU A 17 17.51 -10.90 27.56
N CYS A 18 16.96 -9.82 28.09
CA CYS A 18 16.83 -9.64 29.53
C CYS A 18 15.66 -10.50 30.03
N ALA A 19 15.93 -11.77 30.29
CA ALA A 19 15.09 -12.55 31.16
C ALA A 19 15.28 -12.05 32.60
N LEU A 20 14.48 -11.06 32.99
CA LEU A 20 14.34 -10.67 34.40
C LEU A 20 13.55 -11.76 35.10
N LEU A 21 14.27 -12.64 35.77
CA LEU A 21 13.75 -13.47 36.86
C LEU A 21 13.39 -12.53 38.03
N ALA A 22 12.23 -11.92 37.97
CA ALA A 22 11.63 -11.28 39.11
C ALA A 22 11.19 -12.36 40.10
N ALA A 23 12.02 -12.62 41.13
CA ALA A 23 11.54 -13.28 42.31
C ALA A 23 10.42 -12.41 42.92
N PRO A 24 9.30 -12.99 43.35
CA PRO A 24 8.24 -12.21 43.96
C PRO A 24 8.74 -11.71 45.33
N VAL A 25 9.19 -10.48 45.37
CA VAL A 25 9.31 -9.74 46.64
C VAL A 25 7.89 -9.37 47.02
N SER A 26 7.24 -10.21 47.80
CA SER A 26 5.99 -9.88 48.45
C SER A 26 6.25 -8.81 49.51
N MET A 27 6.45 -7.59 49.08
CA MET A 27 6.30 -6.40 49.93
C MET A 27 4.82 -6.03 49.94
N ARG A 28 4.11 -6.63 50.88
CA ARG A 28 2.72 -6.26 51.18
C ARG A 28 2.74 -4.89 51.83
N ALA A 29 2.74 -3.85 51.01
CA ALA A 29 2.47 -2.50 51.46
C ALA A 29 0.99 -2.42 51.88
N GLN A 30 0.74 -1.96 53.07
CA GLN A 30 -0.61 -1.74 53.59
C GLN A 30 -1.28 -0.63 52.79
N GLY A 31 -2.38 -0.99 52.11
CA GLY A 31 -3.38 -0.01 51.68
C GLY A 31 -3.46 0.30 50.19
N THR A 32 -2.76 -0.34 49.30
CA THR A 32 -3.02 -0.20 47.86
C THR A 32 -4.20 -1.11 47.48
N GLU A 33 -5.27 -0.49 47.01
CA GLU A 33 -6.41 -1.23 46.46
C GLU A 33 -5.94 -1.93 45.18
N THR A 34 -6.13 -3.25 45.10
CA THR A 34 -5.77 -4.06 43.93
C THR A 34 -7.04 -4.52 43.23
N ILE A 35 -7.01 -4.63 41.90
CA ILE A 35 -8.11 -5.18 41.11
C ILE A 35 -8.44 -6.60 41.57
N GLU A 36 -9.71 -6.99 41.57
CA GLU A 36 -10.14 -8.35 41.97
C GLU A 36 -9.55 -9.39 41.01
N ASP A 37 -9.20 -10.58 41.56
CA ASP A 37 -8.69 -11.69 40.74
C ASP A 37 -9.72 -12.11 39.67
N GLY A 38 -9.26 -12.54 38.51
CA GLY A 38 -10.12 -12.97 37.40
C GLY A 38 -10.62 -11.81 36.52
N VAL A 39 -10.08 -10.58 36.65
CA VAL A 39 -10.40 -9.46 35.80
C VAL A 39 -9.34 -9.32 34.69
N TYR A 40 -9.82 -9.15 33.46
CA TYR A 40 -9.03 -8.89 32.27
C TYR A 40 -9.47 -7.60 31.61
N ILE A 41 -8.53 -6.89 31.01
CA ILE A 41 -8.77 -5.78 30.08
C ILE A 41 -8.31 -6.26 28.69
N GLY A 42 -9.24 -6.52 27.78
CA GLY A 42 -8.92 -7.23 26.54
C GLY A 42 -8.24 -8.57 26.82
N ASN A 43 -7.01 -8.71 26.35
CA ASN A 43 -6.18 -9.91 26.58
C ASN A 43 -5.26 -9.79 27.81
N ILE A 44 -5.29 -8.64 28.49
CA ILE A 44 -4.37 -8.34 29.59
C ILE A 44 -4.98 -8.80 30.90
N TYR A 45 -4.31 -9.71 31.62
CA TYR A 45 -4.71 -10.08 32.98
C TYR A 45 -4.29 -8.97 33.94
N VAL A 46 -5.26 -8.33 34.59
CA VAL A 46 -5.03 -7.24 35.55
C VAL A 46 -5.41 -7.60 36.98
N GLY A 47 -5.89 -8.83 37.24
CA GLY A 47 -6.24 -9.28 38.58
C GLY A 47 -5.06 -9.22 39.53
N GLY A 48 -5.27 -8.68 40.74
CA GLY A 48 -4.23 -8.48 41.74
C GLY A 48 -3.29 -7.31 41.53
N MET A 49 -3.39 -6.57 40.37
CA MET A 49 -2.60 -5.40 40.09
C MET A 49 -3.18 -4.17 40.83
N THR A 50 -2.30 -3.24 41.18
CA THR A 50 -2.68 -1.88 41.54
C THR A 50 -3.13 -1.10 40.31
N GLU A 51 -3.79 0.05 40.52
CA GLU A 51 -4.16 0.98 39.44
C GLU A 51 -2.95 1.35 38.55
N GLU A 52 -1.84 1.74 39.17
CA GLU A 52 -0.62 2.13 38.47
C GLU A 52 -0.01 0.98 37.65
N GLU A 53 -0.04 -0.23 38.18
CA GLU A 53 0.45 -1.44 37.48
C GLU A 53 -0.45 -1.80 36.31
N ALA A 54 -1.78 -1.68 36.47
CA ALA A 54 -2.74 -1.96 35.41
C ALA A 54 -2.65 -0.91 34.27
N VAL A 55 -2.54 0.37 34.62
CA VAL A 55 -2.31 1.45 33.65
C VAL A 55 -1.04 1.16 32.85
N SER A 56 0.07 0.87 33.52
CA SER A 56 1.35 0.57 32.83
C SER A 56 1.26 -0.66 31.93
N ALA A 57 0.48 -1.68 32.32
CA ALA A 57 0.27 -2.88 31.52
C ALA A 57 -0.57 -2.56 30.26
N VAL A 58 -1.61 -1.74 30.39
CA VAL A 58 -2.43 -1.30 29.24
C VAL A 58 -1.63 -0.41 28.30
N GLU A 59 -0.87 0.56 28.84
CA GLU A 59 -0.01 1.43 28.02
C GLU A 59 1.04 0.63 27.23
N ALA A 60 1.68 -0.35 27.84
CA ALA A 60 2.64 -1.21 27.17
C ALA A 60 2.00 -2.07 26.06
N TYR A 61 0.76 -2.51 26.28
CA TYR A 61 0.00 -3.23 25.26
C TYR A 61 -0.36 -2.30 24.09
N VAL A 62 -0.83 -1.09 24.37
CA VAL A 62 -1.15 -0.08 23.35
C VAL A 62 0.08 0.25 22.52
N GLU A 63 1.24 0.52 23.16
CA GLU A 63 2.50 0.79 22.45
C GLU A 63 2.95 -0.37 21.56
N SER A 64 2.77 -1.61 22.04
CA SER A 64 3.04 -2.80 21.25
C SER A 64 2.08 -2.94 20.06
N ALA A 65 0.80 -2.67 20.28
CA ALA A 65 -0.23 -2.74 19.25
C ALA A 65 -0.04 -1.66 18.17
N ASP A 66 0.32 -0.42 18.55
CA ASP A 66 0.63 0.67 17.62
C ASP A 66 1.79 0.30 16.67
N SER A 67 2.75 -0.45 17.18
CA SER A 67 3.93 -0.92 16.44
C SER A 67 3.69 -2.21 15.64
N ALA A 68 2.50 -2.80 15.73
CA ALA A 68 2.19 -4.05 15.03
C ALA A 68 2.24 -3.87 13.52
N GLU A 69 2.85 -4.84 12.83
CA GLU A 69 2.95 -4.85 11.37
C GLU A 69 1.63 -5.34 10.75
N MET A 70 1.03 -4.48 9.95
CA MET A 70 -0.18 -4.76 9.20
C MET A 70 0.19 -4.96 7.74
N THR A 71 0.03 -6.19 7.24
CA THR A 71 0.27 -6.53 5.84
C THR A 71 -1.02 -6.43 5.04
N LEU A 72 -1.13 -5.38 4.23
CA LEU A 72 -2.25 -5.18 3.31
C LEU A 72 -1.99 -5.92 2.00
N LYS A 73 -2.92 -6.76 1.57
CA LYS A 73 -2.77 -7.63 0.39
C LYS A 73 -3.80 -7.33 -0.67
N THR A 74 -3.38 -7.46 -1.93
CA THR A 74 -4.24 -7.40 -3.11
C THR A 74 -3.75 -8.46 -4.09
N GLY A 75 -4.40 -9.61 -4.12
CA GLY A 75 -3.93 -10.76 -4.89
C GLY A 75 -2.50 -11.18 -4.50
N ASP A 76 -1.58 -11.15 -5.47
CA ASP A 76 -0.18 -11.51 -5.23
C ASP A 76 0.69 -10.35 -4.70
N LYS A 77 0.12 -9.15 -4.59
CA LYS A 77 0.83 -7.96 -4.12
C LYS A 77 0.52 -7.70 -2.65
N SER A 78 1.51 -7.18 -1.94
CA SER A 78 1.35 -6.79 -0.54
C SER A 78 2.21 -5.60 -0.18
N VAL A 79 1.78 -4.88 0.83
CA VAL A 79 2.51 -3.75 1.43
C VAL A 79 2.38 -3.85 2.93
N SER A 80 3.47 -3.61 3.65
CA SER A 80 3.47 -3.57 5.10
C SER A 80 3.44 -2.13 5.60
N VAL A 81 2.59 -1.87 6.58
CA VAL A 81 2.45 -0.61 7.30
C VAL A 81 2.32 -0.92 8.78
N THR A 82 2.39 0.07 9.66
CA THR A 82 2.11 -0.14 11.08
C THR A 82 0.63 0.12 11.40
N ALA A 83 0.14 -0.41 12.51
CA ALA A 83 -1.21 -0.11 12.98
C ALA A 83 -1.39 1.39 13.23
N ALA A 84 -0.37 2.07 13.73
CA ALA A 84 -0.36 3.52 13.91
C ALA A 84 -0.49 4.27 12.57
N ASP A 85 0.14 3.79 11.48
CA ASP A 85 0.00 4.40 10.15
C ASP A 85 -1.44 4.33 9.63
N LEU A 86 -2.19 3.29 9.99
CA LEU A 86 -3.61 3.14 9.69
C LEU A 86 -4.52 3.97 10.61
N GLY A 87 -3.95 4.73 11.55
CA GLY A 87 -4.70 5.53 12.49
C GLY A 87 -5.52 4.70 13.49
N ILE A 88 -5.10 3.45 13.76
CA ILE A 88 -5.75 2.61 14.76
C ILE A 88 -5.41 3.16 16.12
N SER A 89 -6.42 3.37 16.94
CA SER A 89 -6.26 3.92 18.27
C SER A 89 -7.24 3.30 19.27
N PHE A 90 -6.88 3.37 20.56
CA PHE A 90 -7.74 2.89 21.63
C PHE A 90 -8.58 4.04 22.19
N SER A 91 -9.90 3.93 22.11
CA SER A 91 -10.81 5.02 22.46
C SER A 91 -11.26 5.03 23.92
N ASN A 92 -11.12 3.94 24.65
CA ASN A 92 -11.62 3.80 26.02
C ASN A 92 -10.51 3.52 27.05
N LEU A 93 -9.46 4.35 27.11
CA LEU A 93 -8.34 4.18 28.05
C LEU A 93 -8.74 4.24 29.54
N ASN A 94 -9.98 4.64 29.86
CA ASN A 94 -10.56 4.63 31.21
C ASN A 94 -11.01 3.22 31.69
N VAL A 95 -10.70 2.17 30.92
CA VAL A 95 -11.04 0.76 31.27
C VAL A 95 -10.39 0.30 32.57
N VAL A 96 -9.28 0.90 32.99
CA VAL A 96 -8.63 0.60 34.28
C VAL A 96 -9.53 1.00 35.44
N ASP A 97 -10.18 2.16 35.37
CA ASP A 97 -11.16 2.59 36.38
C ASP A 97 -12.31 1.60 36.48
N GLU A 98 -12.80 1.12 35.31
CA GLU A 98 -13.84 0.10 35.26
C GLU A 98 -13.37 -1.22 35.89
N ALA A 99 -12.14 -1.62 35.66
CA ALA A 99 -11.54 -2.84 36.23
C ALA A 99 -11.43 -2.75 37.78
N ILE A 100 -11.03 -1.60 38.31
CA ILE A 100 -10.94 -1.35 39.74
C ILE A 100 -12.33 -1.40 40.39
N ASP A 101 -13.34 -0.89 39.70
CA ASP A 101 -14.71 -0.82 40.16
C ASP A 101 -15.43 -2.18 40.24
N VAL A 102 -14.90 -3.21 39.59
CA VAL A 102 -15.47 -4.57 39.64
C VAL A 102 -15.49 -5.09 41.06
N GLY A 103 -16.66 -5.48 41.54
CA GLY A 103 -16.85 -5.97 42.89
C GLY A 103 -16.79 -4.93 44.01
N ARG A 104 -16.59 -3.64 43.67
CA ARG A 104 -16.45 -2.51 44.61
C ARG A 104 -17.50 -1.47 44.45
N SER A 105 -17.91 -1.17 43.23
CA SER A 105 -18.90 -0.12 42.95
C SER A 105 -20.34 -0.64 43.03
N GLY A 106 -21.27 0.26 43.35
CA GLY A 106 -22.69 -0.04 43.41
C GLY A 106 -23.17 -0.51 44.78
N ASN A 107 -24.39 -1.06 44.81
CA ASN A 107 -24.99 -1.52 46.05
C ASN A 107 -24.42 -2.90 46.52
N LEU A 108 -24.69 -3.30 47.75
CA LEU A 108 -24.19 -4.54 48.34
C LEU A 108 -24.53 -5.79 47.49
N ILE A 109 -25.71 -5.78 46.84
CA ILE A 109 -26.15 -6.91 46.01
C ILE A 109 -25.30 -6.99 44.75
N LYS A 110 -25.02 -5.84 44.08
CA LYS A 110 -24.17 -5.80 42.89
C LYS A 110 -22.74 -6.31 43.22
N ARG A 111 -22.14 -5.73 44.28
CA ARG A 111 -20.79 -6.12 44.71
C ARG A 111 -20.68 -7.60 45.07
N TYR A 112 -21.69 -8.17 45.72
CA TYR A 112 -21.74 -9.59 46.03
C TYR A 112 -21.87 -10.45 44.79
N LYS A 113 -22.72 -9.98 43.86
CA LYS A 113 -22.90 -10.67 42.56
C LYS A 113 -21.61 -10.66 41.73
N ASP A 114 -20.97 -9.49 41.56
CA ASP A 114 -19.71 -9.36 40.83
C ASP A 114 -18.64 -10.31 41.36
N LYS A 115 -18.45 -10.36 42.72
CA LYS A 115 -17.51 -11.28 43.37
C LYS A 115 -17.88 -12.76 43.20
N LYS A 116 -19.16 -13.07 43.14
CA LYS A 116 -19.63 -14.44 42.93
C LYS A 116 -19.44 -14.86 41.46
N ASP A 117 -19.68 -13.94 40.51
CA ASP A 117 -19.50 -14.19 39.12
C ASP A 117 -18.01 -14.42 38.77
N LEU A 118 -17.09 -13.67 39.42
CA LEU A 118 -15.64 -13.88 39.30
C LEU A 118 -15.18 -15.26 39.88
N GLN A 119 -15.94 -15.85 40.78
CA GLN A 119 -15.64 -17.22 41.25
C GLN A 119 -16.08 -18.32 40.27
N GLN A 120 -16.91 -17.96 39.29
CA GLN A 120 -17.46 -18.86 38.27
C GLN A 120 -16.83 -18.69 36.90
N GLY A 121 -16.19 -17.55 36.66
CA GLY A 121 -15.53 -17.25 35.40
C GLY A 121 -14.87 -15.88 35.41
N ASP A 122 -13.98 -15.65 34.44
CA ASP A 122 -13.26 -14.40 34.30
C ASP A 122 -14.16 -13.27 33.81
N LYS A 123 -13.87 -12.06 34.24
CA LYS A 123 -14.52 -10.80 33.74
C LYS A 123 -13.59 -10.13 32.78
N VAL A 124 -13.98 -10.09 31.50
CA VAL A 124 -13.25 -9.38 30.45
C VAL A 124 -13.93 -8.02 30.23
N ILE A 125 -13.14 -6.95 30.34
CA ILE A 125 -13.51 -5.59 29.97
C ILE A 125 -12.93 -5.34 28.58
N ALA A 126 -13.78 -5.02 27.61
CA ALA A 126 -13.33 -4.84 26.23
C ALA A 126 -12.54 -3.54 26.06
N LEU A 127 -11.41 -3.59 25.39
CA LEU A 127 -10.75 -2.42 24.81
C LEU A 127 -11.48 -2.05 23.52
N SER A 128 -11.89 -0.79 23.41
CA SER A 128 -12.53 -0.27 22.20
C SER A 128 -11.47 0.31 21.28
N LEU A 129 -11.53 -0.10 20.03
CA LEU A 129 -10.62 0.34 18.97
C LEU A 129 -11.38 1.23 18.00
N ASP A 130 -10.77 2.34 17.60
CA ASP A 130 -11.21 3.21 16.54
C ASP A 130 -10.19 3.21 15.41
N VAL A 131 -10.65 3.32 14.18
CA VAL A 131 -9.82 3.40 12.96
C VAL A 131 -10.07 4.75 12.31
N ASP A 132 -9.02 5.46 11.95
CA ASP A 132 -9.12 6.72 11.20
C ASP A 132 -9.24 6.42 9.71
N SER A 133 -10.46 6.48 9.18
CA SER A 133 -10.75 6.22 7.76
C SER A 133 -9.97 7.15 6.81
N ASP A 134 -9.68 8.40 7.23
CA ASP A 134 -8.89 9.34 6.42
C ASP A 134 -7.41 8.93 6.37
N ALA A 135 -6.87 8.42 7.48
CA ALA A 135 -5.51 7.87 7.52
C ALA A 135 -5.39 6.63 6.63
N VAL A 136 -6.35 5.70 6.73
CA VAL A 136 -6.40 4.51 5.86
C VAL A 136 -6.47 4.91 4.39
N ALA A 137 -7.37 5.85 4.01
CA ALA A 137 -7.48 6.32 2.63
C ALA A 137 -6.18 6.94 2.12
N SER A 138 -5.48 7.70 2.98
CA SER A 138 -4.19 8.31 2.63
C SER A 138 -3.12 7.26 2.38
N ILE A 139 -3.02 6.25 3.23
CA ILE A 139 -2.07 5.13 3.06
C ILE A 139 -2.39 4.33 1.80
N LEU A 140 -3.66 3.96 1.57
CA LEU A 140 -4.04 3.22 0.35
C LEU A 140 -3.71 4.01 -0.91
N SER A 141 -3.93 5.33 -0.92
CA SER A 141 -3.57 6.20 -2.04
C SER A 141 -2.06 6.30 -2.24
N GLU A 142 -1.28 6.41 -1.16
CA GLU A 142 0.20 6.44 -1.22
C GLU A 142 0.78 5.13 -1.76
N LYS A 143 0.20 4.01 -1.35
CA LYS A 143 0.66 2.67 -1.72
C LYS A 143 0.00 2.12 -2.99
N ALA A 144 -0.91 2.86 -3.62
CA ALA A 144 -1.65 2.42 -4.81
C ALA A 144 -0.74 1.86 -5.92
N ALA A 145 0.38 2.52 -6.20
CA ALA A 145 1.34 2.05 -7.22
C ALA A 145 1.98 0.67 -6.90
N GLN A 146 1.97 0.26 -5.63
CA GLN A 146 2.52 -1.04 -5.20
C GLN A 146 1.42 -2.12 -5.16
N LEU A 147 0.17 -1.73 -4.92
CA LEU A 147 -0.98 -2.62 -4.75
C LEU A 147 -1.73 -2.82 -6.07
N ASN A 148 -1.84 -1.76 -6.89
CA ASN A 148 -2.54 -1.82 -8.16
C ASN A 148 -1.67 -2.44 -9.26
N GLN A 149 -2.34 -3.00 -10.26
CA GLN A 149 -1.76 -3.45 -11.51
C GLN A 149 -2.51 -2.77 -12.66
N GLU A 150 -1.80 -2.01 -13.47
CA GLU A 150 -2.41 -1.43 -14.66
C GLU A 150 -2.79 -2.53 -15.65
N ALA A 151 -3.98 -2.39 -16.27
CA ALA A 151 -4.37 -3.25 -17.36
C ALA A 151 -3.48 -2.99 -18.57
N VAL A 152 -3.06 -4.04 -19.24
CA VAL A 152 -2.41 -3.95 -20.54
C VAL A 152 -3.46 -4.17 -21.60
N ASP A 153 -3.71 -3.16 -22.43
CA ASP A 153 -4.73 -3.21 -23.47
C ASP A 153 -4.43 -4.29 -24.51
N ASN A 154 -5.48 -4.87 -25.06
CA ASN A 154 -5.34 -5.75 -26.22
C ASN A 154 -4.80 -4.93 -27.39
N GLY A 155 -3.86 -5.50 -28.12
CA GLY A 155 -3.21 -4.85 -29.24
C GLY A 155 -3.52 -5.54 -30.58
N LEU A 156 -3.23 -4.82 -31.67
CA LEU A 156 -3.35 -5.35 -33.02
C LEU A 156 -2.03 -5.15 -33.76
N VAL A 157 -1.48 -6.20 -34.33
CA VAL A 157 -0.31 -6.12 -35.22
C VAL A 157 -0.63 -6.68 -36.57
N ARG A 158 0.04 -6.17 -37.60
CA ARG A 158 -0.10 -6.69 -38.96
C ARG A 158 1.13 -7.49 -39.35
N GLU A 159 0.93 -8.79 -39.50
CA GLU A 159 1.98 -9.73 -39.92
C GLU A 159 1.55 -10.42 -41.23
N ASN A 160 2.46 -10.47 -42.21
CA ASN A 160 2.23 -11.16 -43.49
C ASN A 160 0.91 -10.74 -44.23
N GLY A 161 0.49 -9.50 -44.02
CA GLY A 161 -0.73 -8.97 -44.65
C GLY A 161 -2.02 -9.21 -43.88
N ALA A 162 -1.99 -10.00 -42.81
CA ALA A 162 -3.13 -10.25 -41.92
C ALA A 162 -2.96 -9.53 -40.58
N PHE A 163 -4.09 -9.16 -39.97
CA PHE A 163 -4.09 -8.65 -38.60
C PHE A 163 -4.08 -9.80 -37.59
N LYS A 164 -3.31 -9.62 -36.52
CA LYS A 164 -3.19 -10.56 -35.42
C LYS A 164 -3.42 -9.82 -34.12
N ILE A 165 -4.31 -10.32 -33.30
CA ILE A 165 -4.60 -9.76 -31.98
C ILE A 165 -3.50 -10.20 -31.02
N ILE A 166 -2.97 -9.25 -30.25
CA ILE A 166 -2.10 -9.49 -29.11
C ILE A 166 -2.96 -9.33 -27.87
N LYS A 167 -3.07 -10.41 -27.08
CA LYS A 167 -3.82 -10.37 -25.81
C LYS A 167 -3.08 -9.47 -24.83
N GLY A 168 -3.86 -8.57 -24.21
CA GLY A 168 -3.47 -7.79 -23.07
C GLY A 168 -3.58 -8.57 -21.76
N GLU A 169 -3.42 -7.87 -20.66
CA GLU A 169 -3.51 -8.42 -19.31
C GLU A 169 -4.51 -7.61 -18.51
N GLN A 170 -5.30 -8.28 -17.68
CA GLN A 170 -6.22 -7.62 -16.75
C GLN A 170 -5.44 -6.81 -15.72
N GLY A 171 -5.96 -5.64 -15.40
CA GLY A 171 -5.51 -4.83 -14.30
C GLY A 171 -6.23 -5.20 -13.00
N ILE A 172 -5.68 -4.72 -11.91
CA ILE A 172 -6.27 -4.81 -10.57
C ILE A 172 -6.17 -3.42 -9.95
N GLU A 173 -7.29 -2.90 -9.47
CA GLU A 173 -7.37 -1.62 -8.78
C GLU A 173 -8.04 -1.78 -7.42
N VAL A 174 -7.40 -1.29 -6.36
CA VAL A 174 -7.95 -1.35 -5.00
C VAL A 174 -9.15 -0.43 -4.91
N ASN A 175 -10.28 -0.99 -4.49
CA ASN A 175 -11.46 -0.22 -4.11
C ASN A 175 -11.23 0.34 -2.69
N VAL A 176 -10.94 1.63 -2.61
CA VAL A 176 -10.54 2.28 -1.36
C VAL A 176 -11.67 2.26 -0.34
N GLU A 177 -12.92 2.54 -0.75
CA GLU A 177 -14.08 2.61 0.14
C GLU A 177 -14.38 1.25 0.78
N ASP A 178 -14.46 0.21 -0.03
CA ASP A 178 -14.73 -1.14 0.45
C ASP A 178 -13.55 -1.71 1.25
N SER A 179 -12.31 -1.33 0.91
CA SER A 179 -11.11 -1.73 1.67
C SER A 179 -11.05 -1.08 3.04
N ILE A 180 -11.45 0.19 3.19
CA ILE A 180 -11.59 0.84 4.49
C ILE A 180 -12.59 0.05 5.35
N ALA A 181 -13.76 -0.25 4.81
CA ALA A 181 -14.78 -1.02 5.54
C ALA A 181 -14.28 -2.43 5.93
N ALA A 182 -13.49 -3.07 5.08
CA ALA A 182 -12.89 -4.37 5.38
C ALA A 182 -11.86 -4.27 6.52
N ILE A 183 -11.00 -3.24 6.52
CA ILE A 183 -10.02 -2.97 7.58
C ILE A 183 -10.74 -2.68 8.90
N GLU A 184 -11.72 -1.78 8.90
CA GLU A 184 -12.52 -1.44 10.09
C GLU A 184 -13.20 -2.67 10.70
N ASN A 185 -13.81 -3.50 9.85
CA ASN A 185 -14.46 -4.73 10.31
C ASN A 185 -13.45 -5.72 10.91
N TYR A 186 -12.30 -5.92 10.27
CA TYR A 186 -11.25 -6.80 10.77
C TYR A 186 -10.72 -6.31 12.12
N ILE A 187 -10.38 -5.02 12.24
CA ILE A 187 -9.85 -4.43 13.48
C ILE A 187 -10.86 -4.51 14.62
N SER A 188 -12.13 -4.30 14.34
CA SER A 188 -13.18 -4.31 15.39
C SER A 188 -13.59 -5.72 15.85
N SER A 189 -13.44 -6.74 15.00
CA SER A 189 -13.97 -8.08 15.26
C SER A 189 -12.94 -9.18 15.46
N GLU A 190 -11.75 -9.05 14.85
CA GLU A 190 -10.80 -10.17 14.77
C GLU A 190 -9.40 -9.84 15.30
N TRP A 191 -9.00 -8.55 15.25
CA TRP A 191 -7.64 -8.16 15.59
C TRP A 191 -7.36 -8.27 17.12
N ASP A 192 -6.25 -8.88 17.46
CA ASP A 192 -5.80 -9.12 18.84
C ASP A 192 -4.68 -8.18 19.32
N GLY A 193 -4.31 -7.16 18.50
CA GLY A 193 -3.23 -6.23 18.80
C GLY A 193 -1.86 -6.66 18.30
N GLY A 194 -1.75 -7.80 17.62
CA GLY A 194 -0.52 -8.31 17.01
C GLY A 194 -0.41 -8.03 15.52
N ASN A 195 0.66 -8.55 14.91
CA ASN A 195 0.82 -8.48 13.45
C ASN A 195 -0.33 -9.19 12.74
N ALA A 196 -0.79 -8.59 11.64
CA ALA A 196 -1.95 -9.08 10.92
C ALA A 196 -1.77 -8.99 9.41
N GLU A 197 -2.52 -9.83 8.69
CA GLU A 197 -2.65 -9.77 7.24
C GLU A 197 -4.11 -9.47 6.89
N ILE A 198 -4.34 -8.45 6.07
CA ILE A 198 -5.67 -8.01 5.68
C ILE A 198 -5.77 -8.04 4.16
N GLU A 199 -6.72 -8.79 3.64
CA GLU A 199 -7.02 -8.79 2.22
C GLU A 199 -7.87 -7.57 1.88
N LEU A 200 -7.40 -6.75 0.94
CA LEU A 200 -8.10 -5.57 0.46
C LEU A 200 -9.12 -5.94 -0.60
N VAL A 201 -10.15 -5.14 -0.72
CA VAL A 201 -11.13 -5.29 -1.80
C VAL A 201 -10.57 -4.65 -3.07
N ALA A 202 -10.51 -5.41 -4.15
CA ALA A 202 -10.00 -4.95 -5.42
C ALA A 202 -10.96 -5.27 -6.56
N GLU A 203 -10.96 -4.41 -7.56
CA GLU A 203 -11.73 -4.58 -8.79
C GLU A 203 -10.80 -4.98 -9.94
N VAL A 204 -11.29 -5.85 -10.80
CA VAL A 204 -10.59 -6.22 -12.02
C VAL A 204 -10.85 -5.16 -13.07
N VAL A 205 -9.79 -4.59 -13.62
CA VAL A 205 -9.84 -3.64 -14.74
C VAL A 205 -9.60 -4.42 -16.02
N GLU A 206 -10.63 -4.52 -16.84
CA GLU A 206 -10.51 -5.23 -18.11
C GLU A 206 -9.67 -4.45 -19.12
N PRO A 207 -8.82 -5.15 -19.91
CA PRO A 207 -8.10 -4.57 -21.03
C PRO A 207 -9.05 -3.91 -22.02
N ARG A 208 -8.69 -2.73 -22.53
CA ARG A 208 -9.42 -2.11 -23.64
C ARG A 208 -9.21 -2.93 -24.92
N GLY A 209 -10.21 -2.85 -25.83
CA GLY A 209 -10.18 -3.58 -27.08
C GLY A 209 -10.57 -5.04 -26.89
N SER A 210 -11.87 -5.26 -26.77
CA SER A 210 -12.37 -6.64 -26.76
C SER A 210 -11.91 -7.40 -28.01
N GLU A 211 -11.70 -8.70 -27.90
CA GLU A 211 -11.32 -9.55 -29.03
C GLU A 211 -12.35 -9.42 -30.17
N GLU A 212 -13.65 -9.29 -29.82
CA GLU A 212 -14.74 -9.11 -30.76
C GLU A 212 -14.64 -7.78 -31.53
N ASP A 213 -14.25 -6.66 -30.90
CA ASP A 213 -14.04 -5.38 -31.54
C ASP A 213 -12.82 -5.39 -32.49
N LEU A 214 -11.73 -6.03 -32.04
CA LEU A 214 -10.50 -6.12 -32.81
C LEU A 214 -10.62 -7.03 -34.02
N GLU A 215 -11.41 -8.08 -33.96
CA GLU A 215 -11.72 -8.96 -35.09
C GLU A 215 -12.45 -8.25 -36.23
N GLN A 216 -13.14 -7.12 -35.95
CA GLN A 216 -13.78 -6.31 -36.97
C GLN A 216 -12.78 -5.52 -37.83
N ILE A 217 -11.53 -5.36 -37.39
CA ILE A 217 -10.48 -4.65 -38.12
C ILE A 217 -9.86 -5.59 -39.16
N THR A 218 -10.38 -5.55 -40.37
CA THR A 218 -9.97 -6.49 -41.44
C THR A 218 -9.18 -5.81 -42.55
N ASP A 219 -9.39 -4.51 -42.77
CA ASP A 219 -8.93 -3.82 -43.96
C ASP A 219 -7.88 -2.73 -43.67
N MET A 220 -6.91 -2.63 -44.55
CA MET A 220 -5.95 -1.52 -44.51
C MET A 220 -6.51 -0.33 -45.28
N MET A 221 -6.83 0.74 -44.57
CA MET A 221 -7.40 1.97 -45.18
C MET A 221 -6.40 2.81 -45.97
N GLY A 222 -5.12 2.73 -45.60
CA GLY A 222 -4.07 3.47 -46.31
C GLY A 222 -2.67 3.02 -45.88
N SER A 223 -1.68 3.39 -46.68
CA SER A 223 -0.26 3.24 -46.32
C SER A 223 0.55 4.36 -46.96
N TYR A 224 1.57 4.83 -46.28
CA TYR A 224 2.53 5.80 -46.78
C TYR A 224 3.93 5.44 -46.32
N THR A 225 4.93 5.66 -47.16
CA THR A 225 6.34 5.35 -46.85
C THR A 225 7.21 6.56 -47.12
N THR A 226 8.03 6.89 -46.14
CA THR A 226 9.08 7.91 -46.27
C THR A 226 10.46 7.28 -46.17
N ASN A 227 11.43 7.91 -46.85
CA ASN A 227 12.81 7.49 -46.79
C ASN A 227 13.67 8.57 -46.10
N TYR A 228 14.33 8.19 -45.02
CA TYR A 228 15.21 9.09 -44.25
C TYR A 228 16.66 8.53 -44.12
N LYS A 229 17.09 7.71 -45.10
CA LYS A 229 18.44 7.12 -45.11
C LYS A 229 19.56 8.14 -45.10
N ASP A 230 19.34 9.34 -45.71
CA ASP A 230 20.31 10.41 -45.75
C ASP A 230 20.29 11.34 -44.53
N SER A 231 19.50 11.00 -43.53
CA SER A 231 19.45 11.71 -42.25
C SER A 231 20.61 11.29 -41.34
N GLY A 232 21.06 12.19 -40.47
CA GLY A 232 22.04 11.86 -39.44
C GLY A 232 21.47 10.83 -38.42
N GLN A 233 22.35 10.05 -37.78
CA GLN A 233 21.96 8.96 -36.89
C GLN A 233 20.96 9.41 -35.82
N ASN A 234 21.26 10.48 -35.08
CA ASN A 234 20.36 10.99 -34.04
C ASN A 234 18.95 11.28 -34.53
N ARG A 235 18.81 11.73 -35.77
CA ARG A 235 17.49 11.94 -36.37
C ARG A 235 16.78 10.62 -36.66
N CYS A 236 17.53 9.62 -37.15
CA CYS A 236 16.98 8.29 -37.38
C CYS A 236 16.49 7.64 -36.08
N ASP A 237 17.28 7.78 -35.02
CA ASP A 237 16.96 7.25 -33.70
C ASP A 237 15.74 7.95 -33.10
N ASN A 238 15.65 9.27 -33.23
CA ASN A 238 14.48 10.05 -32.80
C ASN A 238 13.19 9.63 -33.56
N ILE A 239 13.28 9.40 -34.87
CA ILE A 239 12.14 8.92 -35.66
C ILE A 239 11.73 7.53 -35.21
N SER A 240 12.69 6.61 -35.03
CA SER A 240 12.44 5.27 -34.56
C SER A 240 11.78 5.27 -33.18
N ASN A 241 12.27 6.10 -32.25
CA ASN A 241 11.70 6.26 -30.93
C ASN A 241 10.25 6.81 -30.97
N ALA A 242 10.01 7.87 -31.75
CA ALA A 242 8.66 8.43 -31.90
C ALA A 242 7.68 7.44 -32.54
N THR A 243 8.10 6.75 -33.60
CA THR A 243 7.24 5.78 -34.29
C THR A 243 6.94 4.56 -33.43
N SER A 244 7.87 4.11 -32.59
CA SER A 244 7.61 3.00 -31.66
C SER A 244 6.52 3.33 -30.62
N LYS A 245 6.42 4.60 -30.23
CA LYS A 245 5.40 5.06 -29.27
C LYS A 245 4.00 5.22 -29.90
N ILE A 246 3.94 5.43 -31.21
CA ILE A 246 2.68 5.57 -31.95
C ILE A 246 2.18 4.22 -32.47
N ASN A 247 3.12 3.32 -32.79
CA ASN A 247 2.78 2.06 -33.40
C ASN A 247 1.92 1.19 -32.48
N GLY A 248 0.84 0.65 -33.01
CA GLY A 248 -0.10 -0.18 -32.28
C GLY A 248 -1.21 0.61 -31.57
N THR A 249 -1.26 1.94 -31.68
CA THR A 249 -2.34 2.72 -31.10
C THR A 249 -3.68 2.34 -31.74
N LEU A 250 -4.66 2.05 -30.92
CA LEU A 250 -6.04 1.79 -31.31
C LEU A 250 -6.91 3.02 -30.98
N LEU A 251 -7.74 3.39 -31.94
CA LEU A 251 -8.69 4.50 -31.77
C LEU A 251 -10.11 3.97 -31.97
N TYR A 252 -10.96 4.25 -31.01
CA TYR A 252 -12.37 3.92 -31.06
C TYR A 252 -13.18 5.09 -31.64
N PRO A 253 -14.41 4.81 -32.14
CA PRO A 253 -15.26 5.86 -32.69
C PRO A 253 -15.48 7.02 -31.70
N GLY A 254 -15.10 8.23 -32.11
CA GLY A 254 -15.23 9.44 -31.30
C GLY A 254 -13.99 9.79 -30.46
N GLU A 255 -12.95 8.97 -30.48
CA GLU A 255 -11.68 9.29 -29.82
C GLU A 255 -10.78 10.17 -30.70
N GLU A 256 -9.98 11.01 -30.05
CA GLU A 256 -8.98 11.85 -30.67
C GLU A 256 -7.57 11.33 -30.33
N PHE A 257 -6.68 11.32 -31.31
CA PHE A 257 -5.28 10.96 -31.13
C PHE A 257 -4.38 12.18 -31.22
N SER A 258 -3.72 12.51 -30.13
CA SER A 258 -2.70 13.54 -30.07
C SER A 258 -1.32 12.94 -30.30
N VAL A 259 -0.76 13.12 -31.49
CA VAL A 259 0.62 12.67 -31.79
C VAL A 259 1.62 13.26 -30.81
N TYR A 260 1.43 14.51 -30.41
CA TYR A 260 2.36 15.22 -29.52
C TYR A 260 2.35 14.60 -28.09
N GLU A 261 1.19 14.22 -27.59
CA GLU A 261 1.06 13.53 -26.30
C GLU A 261 1.66 12.11 -26.37
N ALA A 262 1.38 11.39 -27.45
CA ALA A 262 1.86 10.03 -27.64
C ALA A 262 3.40 9.96 -27.68
N ILE A 263 4.05 10.86 -28.42
CA ILE A 263 5.52 10.86 -28.51
C ILE A 263 6.18 11.45 -27.25
N GLY A 264 5.42 12.15 -26.41
CA GLY A 264 5.88 12.75 -25.16
C GLY A 264 6.81 13.95 -25.34
N PRO A 265 7.31 14.54 -24.25
CA PRO A 265 8.28 15.61 -24.32
C PRO A 265 9.53 15.20 -25.12
N LEU A 266 9.95 16.04 -26.06
CA LEU A 266 11.12 15.77 -26.92
C LEU A 266 12.43 16.10 -26.18
N ASP A 267 12.74 15.31 -25.15
CA ASP A 267 13.90 15.48 -24.28
C ASP A 267 14.71 14.19 -24.12
N ALA A 268 15.87 14.27 -23.46
CA ALA A 268 16.76 13.12 -23.27
C ALA A 268 16.17 12.07 -22.33
N ALA A 269 15.32 12.46 -21.39
CA ALA A 269 14.66 11.54 -20.48
C ALA A 269 13.69 10.61 -21.22
N ASN A 270 13.11 11.12 -22.30
CA ASN A 270 12.21 10.38 -23.19
C ASN A 270 12.92 9.73 -24.39
N GLY A 271 14.26 9.66 -24.37
CA GLY A 271 15.05 8.97 -25.39
C GLY A 271 15.28 9.77 -26.68
N TYR A 272 15.14 11.11 -26.64
CA TYR A 272 15.38 11.96 -27.80
C TYR A 272 16.75 12.65 -27.73
N GLU A 273 17.46 12.66 -28.85
CA GLU A 273 18.74 13.29 -29.01
C GLU A 273 18.66 14.62 -29.82
N LEU A 274 19.71 15.44 -29.67
CA LEU A 274 19.82 16.64 -30.50
C LEU A 274 20.09 16.23 -31.95
N ALA A 275 19.22 16.68 -32.86
CA ALA A 275 19.31 16.41 -34.28
C ALA A 275 19.14 17.71 -35.10
N GLY A 276 19.70 17.72 -36.28
CA GLY A 276 19.54 18.84 -37.22
C GLY A 276 18.11 18.92 -37.77
N ALA A 277 17.57 20.14 -37.83
CA ALA A 277 16.31 20.44 -38.51
C ALA A 277 16.56 21.37 -39.68
N TYR A 278 15.73 21.25 -40.71
CA TYR A 278 15.69 22.19 -41.80
C TYR A 278 14.54 23.18 -41.60
N GLU A 279 14.88 24.45 -41.45
CA GLU A 279 13.91 25.52 -41.36
C GLU A 279 14.16 26.48 -42.51
N ASN A 280 13.16 26.74 -43.33
CA ASN A 280 13.22 27.64 -44.50
C ASN A 280 14.38 27.34 -45.49
N GLY A 281 14.66 26.07 -45.73
CA GLY A 281 15.71 25.63 -46.67
C GLY A 281 17.14 25.82 -46.16
N ARG A 282 17.34 26.22 -44.91
CA ARG A 282 18.66 26.34 -44.27
C ARG A 282 18.77 25.33 -43.11
N GLY A 283 19.83 24.54 -43.14
CA GLY A 283 20.14 23.63 -42.01
C GLY A 283 20.47 24.44 -40.76
N GLN A 284 19.65 24.33 -39.74
CA GLN A 284 19.94 24.84 -38.39
C GLN A 284 20.00 23.70 -37.40
N CYS A 285 21.07 23.64 -36.62
CA CYS A 285 21.15 22.75 -35.50
C CYS A 285 20.35 23.38 -34.33
N ARG A 286 19.06 23.14 -34.28
CA ARG A 286 18.20 23.63 -33.20
C ARG A 286 17.26 22.53 -32.72
N ARG A 287 17.43 22.14 -31.46
CA ARG A 287 16.56 21.26 -30.66
C ARG A 287 16.46 19.81 -31.13
N ARG A 288 16.04 18.95 -30.24
CA ARG A 288 15.68 17.58 -30.49
C ARG A 288 14.52 17.51 -31.46
N CYS A 289 14.81 17.33 -32.75
CA CYS A 289 13.80 17.35 -33.80
C CYS A 289 13.36 15.92 -34.10
N VAL A 290 12.14 15.64 -33.70
CA VAL A 290 11.29 14.71 -34.45
C VAL A 290 10.80 15.49 -35.67
N PRO A 291 10.68 14.88 -36.86
CA PRO A 291 10.10 15.57 -38.04
C PRO A 291 8.77 16.22 -37.66
N ASP A 292 8.48 17.40 -38.23
CA ASP A 292 7.17 18.02 -38.09
C ASP A 292 6.08 16.96 -38.25
N CYS A 293 5.10 16.97 -37.37
CA CYS A 293 4.00 15.99 -37.29
C CYS A 293 3.21 15.84 -38.62
N HIS A 294 3.50 16.65 -39.64
CA HIS A 294 2.91 16.55 -40.99
C HIS A 294 3.47 15.37 -41.81
N ASN A 295 4.53 14.71 -41.39
CA ASN A 295 5.15 13.58 -42.08
C ASN A 295 5.11 12.24 -41.31
N VAL A 296 4.37 12.18 -40.23
CA VAL A 296 4.14 10.96 -39.44
C VAL A 296 2.65 10.61 -39.58
N VAL A 297 2.28 10.06 -40.69
CA VAL A 297 1.02 9.35 -40.94
C VAL A 297 1.34 8.10 -41.76
#